data_007c39f5c19a2b9c4edf1f100562d63a
#
_entry.id   007c39f5c19a2b9c4edf1f100562d63a
#
_cell.length_a   1.000
_cell.length_b   1.000
_cell.length_c   1.000
_cell.angle_alpha   90.00
_cell.angle_beta   90.00
_cell.angle_gamma   90.00
#
_symmetry.space_group_name_H-M   'P 1'
#
loop_
_entity.id
_entity.type
_entity.pdbx_description
1 polymer ?
#
loop_
_entity_poly.entity_id
_entity_poly.type
_entity_poly.pdbx_seq_one_letter_code
_entity_poly.pdbx_strand_id
1 'polypeptide(L)'
;IQALQSSFTGGINASFKLHTTTLDSPGQLFLSISSKSLDKNFDAMEELILSTLKKARFDEKNRIWDLLNIFIARNEESLNQNGHILAMNSAASSLNAFSASAYQMSGLQMLHQSKAAISKMKKVADANELIGTLQTIHSKIISSPFKIFTACSPKALTDKTFEFENIESKCEQSLIVPSNEQVAWITGSQVCYCAEAFQGVSREDPDAPALSVLATVLRNGFLHTAIREKGGAYGAGASNDTVTNTFKFFSYRDPKCSETFTAFKEAIEWSKTSISEQHLEEAILGVVSSIDKPLSPVGEAKNDFNFNLENISTKQRLEMRQRVINCSIDDLVRVSEKYLTKDSNKSILAGEAYKLSLIHI
;
A
#
# COMPACT_ATOMS: atom_id res chain seq x y z
N ILE A 1 -5.78 -30.61 -6.03
CA ILE A 1 -5.16 -29.58 -5.14
C ILE A 1 -6.24 -28.87 -4.31
N GLN A 2 -7.30 -28.30 -4.90
CA GLN A 2 -8.35 -27.56 -4.15
C GLN A 2 -9.02 -28.39 -3.05
N ALA A 3 -9.37 -29.65 -3.31
CA ALA A 3 -9.94 -30.57 -2.30
C ALA A 3 -8.97 -30.78 -1.12
N LEU A 4 -7.68 -30.97 -1.41
CA LEU A 4 -6.64 -31.13 -0.38
C LEU A 4 -6.43 -29.84 0.42
N GLN A 5 -6.44 -28.67 -0.23
CA GLN A 5 -6.38 -27.39 0.46
C GLN A 5 -7.52 -27.25 1.47
N SER A 6 -8.75 -27.52 1.05
CA SER A 6 -9.93 -27.42 1.93
C SER A 6 -9.90 -28.43 3.08
N SER A 7 -9.24 -29.59 2.91
CA SER A 7 -9.18 -30.64 3.93
C SER A 7 -8.08 -30.37 4.98
N PHE A 8 -6.96 -29.81 4.57
CA PHE A 8 -5.77 -29.71 5.43
C PHE A 8 -5.40 -28.30 5.84
N THR A 9 -5.95 -27.27 5.16
CA THR A 9 -5.58 -25.88 5.39
C THR A 9 -6.80 -24.96 5.50
N GLY A 10 -6.59 -23.79 6.08
CA GLY A 10 -7.55 -22.67 6.03
C GLY A 10 -7.41 -21.81 4.77
N GLY A 11 -6.91 -22.39 3.67
CA GLY A 11 -6.65 -21.75 2.39
C GLY A 11 -5.18 -21.38 2.21
N ILE A 12 -4.76 -21.30 0.95
CA ILE A 12 -3.43 -20.80 0.54
C ILE A 12 -3.62 -19.44 -0.12
N ASN A 13 -2.96 -18.42 0.39
CA ASN A 13 -3.00 -17.06 -0.15
C ASN A 13 -1.63 -16.72 -0.74
N ALA A 14 -1.64 -16.07 -1.89
CA ALA A 14 -0.44 -15.50 -2.52
C ALA A 14 -0.63 -14.01 -2.73
N SER A 15 0.39 -13.22 -2.43
CA SER A 15 0.39 -11.78 -2.64
C SER A 15 1.79 -11.27 -2.90
N PHE A 16 1.91 -10.22 -3.71
CA PHE A 16 3.15 -9.48 -3.84
C PHE A 16 3.25 -8.41 -2.76
N LYS A 17 4.45 -8.23 -2.24
CA LYS A 17 4.79 -7.17 -1.30
C LYS A 17 6.10 -6.51 -1.75
N LEU A 18 6.08 -5.19 -1.76
CA LEU A 18 7.26 -4.39 -1.98
C LEU A 18 7.78 -3.91 -0.62
N HIS A 19 9.05 -4.18 -0.33
CA HIS A 19 9.75 -3.72 0.86
C HIS A 19 10.95 -2.88 0.44
N THR A 20 11.27 -1.85 1.22
CA THR A 20 12.49 -1.07 1.03
C THR A 20 13.20 -0.87 2.36
N THR A 21 14.51 -0.82 2.27
CA THR A 21 15.38 -0.42 3.40
C THR A 21 15.96 0.98 3.19
N THR A 22 15.84 1.54 1.99
CA THR A 22 16.30 2.88 1.61
C THR A 22 15.40 3.46 0.52
N LEU A 23 15.26 4.79 0.47
CA LEU A 23 14.40 5.50 -0.47
C LEU A 23 14.88 5.52 -1.91
N ASP A 24 16.18 5.53 -2.08
CA ASP A 24 16.82 5.56 -3.40
C ASP A 24 16.78 4.19 -4.09
N SER A 25 16.20 3.19 -3.40
CA SER A 25 15.98 1.85 -3.94
C SER A 25 14.54 1.71 -4.45
N PRO A 26 14.31 1.08 -5.60
CA PRO A 26 12.96 0.73 -6.08
C PRO A 26 12.24 -0.28 -5.16
N GLY A 27 12.91 -0.72 -4.09
CA GLY A 27 12.42 -1.72 -3.15
C GLY A 27 12.68 -3.15 -3.64
N GLN A 28 12.53 -4.09 -2.73
CA GLN A 28 12.59 -5.53 -3.04
C GLN A 28 11.17 -6.09 -3.16
N LEU A 29 10.90 -6.77 -4.27
CA LEU A 29 9.62 -7.42 -4.51
C LEU A 29 9.65 -8.84 -3.96
N PHE A 30 8.74 -9.14 -3.04
CA PHE A 30 8.53 -10.48 -2.49
C PHE A 30 7.22 -11.07 -2.97
N LEU A 31 7.24 -12.32 -3.45
CA LEU A 31 6.06 -13.15 -3.50
C LEU A 31 5.87 -13.78 -2.12
N SER A 32 4.82 -13.39 -1.42
CA SER A 32 4.44 -13.99 -0.13
C SER A 32 3.38 -15.06 -0.35
N ILE A 33 3.69 -16.31 0.00
CA ILE A 33 2.71 -17.40 0.05
C ILE A 33 2.48 -17.72 1.51
N SER A 34 1.23 -17.74 1.93
CA SER A 34 0.84 -17.99 3.32
C SER A 34 -0.34 -18.94 3.44
N SER A 35 -0.34 -19.73 4.49
CA SER A 35 -1.42 -20.63 4.85
C SER A 35 -1.51 -20.76 6.37
N LYS A 36 -2.56 -21.40 6.86
CA LYS A 36 -2.76 -21.81 8.25
C LYS A 36 -3.38 -23.19 8.30
N SER A 37 -3.04 -23.96 9.33
CA SER A 37 -3.60 -25.29 9.55
C SER A 37 -3.73 -25.60 11.04
N LEU A 38 -4.37 -26.71 11.36
CA LEU A 38 -4.23 -27.32 12.68
C LEU A 38 -2.84 -27.98 12.79
N ASP A 39 -2.29 -28.07 14.00
CA ASP A 39 -0.95 -28.65 14.25
C ASP A 39 -0.78 -30.02 13.60
N LYS A 40 -1.78 -30.90 13.70
CA LYS A 40 -1.76 -32.24 13.08
C LYS A 40 -1.67 -32.25 11.55
N ASN A 41 -1.97 -31.16 10.90
CA ASN A 41 -1.98 -31.01 9.44
C ASN A 41 -0.80 -30.17 8.93
N PHE A 42 0.15 -29.82 9.79
CA PHE A 42 1.24 -28.91 9.46
C PHE A 42 2.06 -29.42 8.26
N ASP A 43 2.46 -30.70 8.27
CA ASP A 43 3.26 -31.31 7.20
C ASP A 43 2.52 -31.32 5.86
N ALA A 44 1.24 -31.68 5.89
CA ALA A 44 0.40 -31.67 4.70
C ALA A 44 0.21 -30.25 4.12
N MET A 45 0.09 -29.25 5.00
CA MET A 45 0.02 -27.85 4.60
C MET A 45 1.33 -27.40 3.95
N GLU A 46 2.47 -27.71 4.55
CA GLU A 46 3.79 -27.38 4.01
C GLU A 46 4.01 -27.99 2.63
N GLU A 47 3.73 -29.28 2.47
CA GLU A 47 3.81 -29.96 1.18
C GLU A 47 2.90 -29.31 0.12
N LEU A 48 1.68 -28.92 0.51
CA LEU A 48 0.75 -28.21 -0.37
C LEU A 48 1.25 -26.85 -0.81
N ILE A 49 1.87 -26.06 0.08
CA ILE A 49 2.49 -24.78 -0.25
C ILE A 49 3.62 -24.98 -1.25
N LEU A 50 4.55 -25.90 -0.95
CA LEU A 50 5.69 -26.21 -1.83
C LEU A 50 5.23 -26.76 -3.19
N SER A 51 4.23 -27.64 -3.20
CA SER A 51 3.65 -28.17 -4.43
C SER A 51 2.97 -27.07 -5.26
N THR A 52 2.24 -26.16 -4.61
CA THR A 52 1.60 -25.03 -5.26
C THR A 52 2.64 -24.10 -5.89
N LEU A 53 3.75 -23.85 -5.21
CA LEU A 53 4.83 -23.03 -5.71
C LEU A 53 5.60 -23.71 -6.86
N LYS A 54 6.06 -24.96 -6.65
CA LYS A 54 6.97 -25.64 -7.58
C LYS A 54 6.27 -26.25 -8.80
N LYS A 55 4.98 -26.65 -8.66
CA LYS A 55 4.23 -27.38 -9.69
C LYS A 55 3.10 -26.55 -10.30
N ALA A 56 3.26 -25.24 -10.35
CA ALA A 56 2.31 -24.36 -11.03
C ALA A 56 2.20 -24.74 -12.53
N ARG A 57 0.97 -24.83 -13.04
CA ARG A 57 0.69 -25.22 -14.43
C ARG A 57 0.30 -24.01 -15.25
N PHE A 58 0.88 -23.91 -16.44
CA PHE A 58 0.64 -22.82 -17.39
C PHE A 58 0.06 -23.34 -18.73
N ASP A 59 -0.26 -24.62 -18.82
CA ASP A 59 -0.82 -25.26 -20.00
C ASP A 59 -2.34 -25.10 -20.13
N GLU A 60 -3.03 -24.74 -19.06
CA GLU A 60 -4.48 -24.54 -19.03
C GLU A 60 -4.87 -23.13 -19.51
N LYS A 61 -4.70 -22.84 -20.81
CA LYS A 61 -4.87 -21.51 -21.41
C LYS A 61 -6.25 -20.89 -21.12
N ASN A 62 -7.33 -21.66 -21.27
CA ASN A 62 -8.68 -21.19 -20.96
C ASN A 62 -8.81 -20.75 -19.50
N ARG A 63 -8.25 -21.55 -18.57
CA ARG A 63 -8.30 -21.22 -17.15
C ARG A 63 -7.51 -19.96 -16.81
N ILE A 64 -6.34 -19.79 -17.42
CA ILE A 64 -5.53 -18.57 -17.25
C ILE A 64 -6.30 -17.35 -17.78
N TRP A 65 -6.91 -17.49 -18.94
CA TRP A 65 -7.76 -16.44 -19.52
C TRP A 65 -8.92 -16.04 -18.60
N ASP A 66 -9.65 -17.02 -18.05
CA ASP A 66 -10.74 -16.76 -17.11
C ASP A 66 -10.25 -16.05 -15.86
N LEU A 67 -9.10 -16.50 -15.30
CA LEU A 67 -8.50 -15.87 -14.12
C LEU A 67 -8.09 -14.42 -14.36
N LEU A 68 -7.57 -14.09 -15.53
CA LEU A 68 -7.22 -12.72 -15.90
C LEU A 68 -8.46 -11.83 -16.02
N ASN A 69 -9.53 -12.32 -16.64
CA ASN A 69 -10.78 -11.57 -16.72
C ASN A 69 -11.40 -11.36 -15.34
N ILE A 70 -11.39 -12.37 -14.47
CA ILE A 70 -11.83 -12.25 -13.08
C ILE A 70 -10.97 -11.23 -12.31
N PHE A 71 -9.65 -11.24 -12.52
CA PHE A 71 -8.74 -10.30 -11.90
C PHE A 71 -9.07 -8.85 -12.28
N ILE A 72 -9.28 -8.58 -13.57
CA ILE A 72 -9.66 -7.25 -14.04
C ILE A 72 -11.01 -6.82 -13.47
N ALA A 73 -12.02 -7.68 -13.55
CA ALA A 73 -13.37 -7.36 -13.06
C ALA A 73 -13.35 -7.02 -11.55
N ARG A 74 -12.60 -7.78 -10.74
CA ARG A 74 -12.45 -7.51 -9.30
C ARG A 74 -11.74 -6.19 -9.03
N ASN A 75 -10.71 -5.85 -9.80
CA ASN A 75 -10.03 -4.57 -9.65
C ASN A 75 -10.92 -3.40 -10.07
N GLU A 76 -11.72 -3.53 -11.12
CA GLU A 76 -12.71 -2.53 -11.50
C GLU A 76 -13.78 -2.33 -10.42
N GLU A 77 -14.31 -3.41 -9.84
CA GLU A 77 -15.26 -3.32 -8.73
C GLU A 77 -14.66 -2.61 -7.51
N SER A 78 -13.37 -2.86 -7.24
CA SER A 78 -12.66 -2.25 -6.12
C SER A 78 -12.49 -0.74 -6.25
N LEU A 79 -12.60 -0.15 -7.44
CA LEU A 79 -12.44 1.29 -7.66
C LEU A 79 -13.40 2.12 -6.79
N ASN A 80 -14.64 1.67 -6.64
CA ASN A 80 -15.64 2.37 -5.84
C ASN A 80 -15.41 2.26 -4.33
N GLN A 81 -14.72 1.23 -3.87
CA GLN A 81 -14.43 1.00 -2.46
C GLN A 81 -13.09 1.61 -2.05
N ASN A 82 -12.09 1.52 -2.91
CA ASN A 82 -10.70 1.89 -2.64
C ASN A 82 -10.22 3.11 -3.44
N GLY A 83 -11.12 3.86 -4.08
CA GLY A 83 -10.78 4.97 -4.97
C GLY A 83 -9.85 5.99 -4.33
N HIS A 84 -10.03 6.31 -3.04
CA HIS A 84 -9.15 7.23 -2.31
C HIS A 84 -7.72 6.69 -2.16
N ILE A 85 -7.55 5.39 -1.89
CA ILE A 85 -6.23 4.77 -1.80
C ILE A 85 -5.55 4.79 -3.18
N LEU A 86 -6.30 4.50 -4.24
CA LEU A 86 -5.80 4.53 -5.61
C LEU A 86 -5.39 5.94 -6.04
N ALA A 87 -6.17 6.96 -5.68
CA ALA A 87 -5.84 8.36 -5.93
C ALA A 87 -4.60 8.79 -5.15
N MET A 88 -4.49 8.43 -3.85
CA MET A 88 -3.31 8.70 -3.03
C MET A 88 -2.04 8.05 -3.61
N ASN A 89 -2.12 6.79 -4.05
CA ASN A 89 -0.99 6.09 -4.66
C ASN A 89 -0.60 6.71 -6.00
N SER A 90 -1.58 7.15 -6.78
CA SER A 90 -1.35 7.88 -8.04
C SER A 90 -0.66 9.23 -7.80
N ALA A 91 -1.13 10.03 -6.83
CA ALA A 91 -0.50 11.29 -6.47
C ALA A 91 0.94 11.10 -5.94
N ALA A 92 1.17 10.04 -5.13
CA ALA A 92 2.48 9.75 -4.58
C ALA A 92 3.48 9.18 -5.59
N SER A 93 3.02 8.59 -6.70
CA SER A 93 3.85 7.84 -7.65
C SER A 93 4.96 8.67 -8.30
N SER A 94 4.79 9.98 -8.39
CA SER A 94 5.76 10.90 -8.97
C SER A 94 6.75 11.50 -7.97
N LEU A 95 6.64 11.15 -6.67
CA LEU A 95 7.52 11.72 -5.64
C LEU A 95 8.84 10.95 -5.48
N ASN A 96 8.83 9.63 -5.61
CA ASN A 96 10.03 8.81 -5.47
C ASN A 96 9.90 7.47 -6.20
N ALA A 97 11.05 6.80 -6.43
CA ALA A 97 11.13 5.55 -7.19
C ALA A 97 10.35 4.39 -6.54
N PHE A 98 10.32 4.32 -5.21
CA PHE A 98 9.57 3.29 -4.50
C PHE A 98 8.06 3.43 -4.72
N SER A 99 7.52 4.66 -4.56
CA SER A 99 6.11 4.96 -4.82
C SER A 99 5.72 4.71 -6.29
N ALA A 100 6.60 5.05 -7.23
CA ALA A 100 6.42 4.75 -8.65
C ALA A 100 6.32 3.23 -8.90
N SER A 101 7.21 2.45 -8.30
CA SER A 101 7.21 0.98 -8.40
C SER A 101 5.93 0.36 -7.80
N ALA A 102 5.54 0.79 -6.60
CA ALA A 102 4.33 0.33 -5.94
C ALA A 102 3.07 0.63 -6.76
N TYR A 103 3.01 1.82 -7.36
CA TYR A 103 1.89 2.25 -8.21
C TYR A 103 1.80 1.44 -9.49
N GLN A 104 2.92 1.14 -10.16
CA GLN A 104 2.93 0.30 -11.36
C GLN A 104 2.48 -1.14 -11.07
N MET A 105 2.73 -1.64 -9.86
CA MET A 105 2.39 -3.01 -9.48
C MET A 105 0.94 -3.19 -9.00
N SER A 106 0.34 -2.18 -8.41
CA SER A 106 -0.96 -2.32 -7.72
C SER A 106 -1.91 -1.15 -7.90
N GLY A 107 -1.52 -0.11 -8.66
CA GLY A 107 -2.31 1.10 -8.87
C GLY A 107 -3.20 1.07 -10.11
N LEU A 108 -3.77 2.23 -10.40
CA LEU A 108 -4.61 2.45 -11.59
C LEU A 108 -3.86 2.19 -12.90
N GLN A 109 -2.56 2.47 -12.92
CA GLN A 109 -1.71 2.19 -14.08
C GLN A 109 -1.62 0.69 -14.38
N MET A 110 -1.48 -0.16 -13.34
CA MET A 110 -1.50 -1.62 -13.50
C MET A 110 -2.83 -2.08 -14.11
N LEU A 111 -3.96 -1.59 -13.60
CA LEU A 111 -5.28 -1.93 -14.13
C LEU A 111 -5.43 -1.49 -15.60
N HIS A 112 -5.00 -0.27 -15.92
CA HIS A 112 -5.05 0.26 -17.28
C HIS A 112 -4.19 -0.60 -18.24
N GLN A 113 -2.97 -0.92 -17.88
CA GLN A 113 -2.07 -1.76 -18.67
C GLN A 113 -2.60 -3.18 -18.83
N SER A 114 -3.16 -3.76 -17.76
CA SER A 114 -3.78 -5.09 -17.81
C SER A 114 -4.97 -5.14 -18.77
N LYS A 115 -5.84 -4.13 -18.74
CA LYS A 115 -6.95 -4.00 -19.68
C LYS A 115 -6.46 -3.84 -21.11
N ALA A 116 -5.46 -3.00 -21.36
CA ALA A 116 -4.87 -2.80 -22.67
C ALA A 116 -4.22 -4.09 -23.20
N ALA A 117 -3.54 -4.85 -22.35
CA ALA A 117 -2.95 -6.14 -22.73
C ALA A 117 -4.03 -7.16 -23.15
N ILE A 118 -5.09 -7.30 -22.36
CA ILE A 118 -6.20 -8.22 -22.68
C ILE A 118 -6.97 -7.76 -23.92
N SER A 119 -7.20 -6.46 -24.10
CA SER A 119 -7.93 -5.96 -25.27
C SER A 119 -7.21 -6.24 -26.60
N LYS A 120 -5.88 -6.37 -26.59
CA LYS A 120 -5.08 -6.79 -27.75
C LYS A 120 -5.23 -8.29 -28.05
N MET A 121 -5.60 -9.08 -27.04
CA MET A 121 -5.84 -10.52 -27.18
C MET A 121 -7.30 -10.76 -27.51
N LYS A 122 -7.61 -11.00 -28.80
CA LYS A 122 -9.00 -11.20 -29.26
C LYS A 122 -9.56 -12.59 -28.91
N LYS A 123 -8.71 -13.55 -28.61
CA LYS A 123 -9.05 -14.94 -28.32
C LYS A 123 -7.97 -15.61 -27.46
N VAL A 124 -8.32 -16.70 -26.81
CA VAL A 124 -7.42 -17.49 -25.94
C VAL A 124 -6.12 -17.90 -26.62
N ALA A 125 -6.13 -18.13 -27.94
CA ALA A 125 -4.94 -18.51 -28.70
C ALA A 125 -3.86 -17.39 -28.68
N ASP A 126 -4.25 -16.15 -28.50
CA ASP A 126 -3.33 -14.98 -28.48
C ASP A 126 -2.59 -14.86 -27.11
N ALA A 127 -2.97 -15.67 -26.11
CA ALA A 127 -2.39 -15.62 -24.78
C ALA A 127 -1.00 -16.30 -24.67
N ASN A 128 -0.44 -16.85 -25.74
CA ASN A 128 0.84 -17.59 -25.69
C ASN A 128 2.01 -16.72 -25.18
N GLU A 129 2.11 -15.47 -25.61
CA GLU A 129 3.16 -14.54 -25.16
C GLU A 129 3.05 -14.25 -23.65
N LEU A 130 1.83 -14.00 -23.16
CA LEU A 130 1.56 -13.82 -21.75
C LEU A 130 1.91 -15.05 -20.92
N ILE A 131 1.54 -16.25 -21.42
CA ILE A 131 1.88 -17.52 -20.76
C ILE A 131 3.41 -17.70 -20.68
N GLY A 132 4.14 -17.41 -21.76
CA GLY A 132 5.60 -17.43 -21.77
C GLY A 132 6.20 -16.45 -20.74
N THR A 133 5.61 -15.26 -20.60
CA THR A 133 5.99 -14.28 -19.58
C THR A 133 5.74 -14.81 -18.17
N LEU A 134 4.57 -15.40 -17.92
CA LEU A 134 4.23 -15.98 -16.61
C LEU A 134 5.18 -17.14 -16.25
N GLN A 135 5.52 -18.00 -17.21
CA GLN A 135 6.51 -19.06 -17.02
C GLN A 135 7.89 -18.53 -16.68
N THR A 136 8.32 -17.46 -17.36
CA THR A 136 9.60 -16.80 -17.09
C THR A 136 9.62 -16.20 -15.68
N ILE A 137 8.56 -15.51 -15.28
CA ILE A 137 8.42 -14.96 -13.93
C ILE A 137 8.44 -16.08 -12.89
N HIS A 138 7.68 -17.17 -13.12
CA HIS A 138 7.65 -18.31 -12.22
C HIS A 138 9.04 -18.94 -12.07
N SER A 139 9.78 -19.13 -13.16
CA SER A 139 11.15 -19.66 -13.11
C SER A 139 12.07 -18.78 -12.28
N LYS A 140 11.97 -17.46 -12.39
CA LYS A 140 12.71 -16.51 -11.55
C LYS A 140 12.32 -16.62 -10.08
N ILE A 141 11.03 -16.75 -9.78
CA ILE A 141 10.53 -16.89 -8.39
C ILE A 141 11.10 -18.15 -7.73
N ILE A 142 11.02 -19.30 -8.39
CA ILE A 142 11.48 -20.57 -7.79
C ILE A 142 13.00 -20.67 -7.67
N SER A 143 13.75 -19.87 -8.43
CA SER A 143 15.21 -19.76 -8.32
C SER A 143 15.68 -18.63 -7.40
N SER A 144 14.76 -17.86 -6.81
CA SER A 144 15.10 -16.76 -5.91
C SER A 144 15.26 -17.25 -4.46
N PRO A 145 16.11 -16.57 -3.65
CA PRO A 145 16.20 -16.86 -2.23
C PRO A 145 14.86 -16.58 -1.55
N PHE A 146 14.59 -17.29 -0.46
CA PHE A 146 13.35 -17.10 0.27
C PHE A 146 13.56 -17.08 1.79
N LYS A 147 12.58 -16.53 2.50
CA LYS A 147 12.53 -16.50 3.95
C LYS A 147 11.26 -17.19 4.42
N ILE A 148 11.36 -17.96 5.49
CA ILE A 148 10.21 -18.63 6.10
C ILE A 148 9.87 -17.93 7.41
N PHE A 149 8.58 -17.69 7.59
CA PHE A 149 8.02 -17.28 8.86
C PHE A 149 7.02 -18.37 9.30
N THR A 150 7.27 -18.96 10.46
CA THR A 150 6.39 -19.92 11.08
C THR A 150 5.98 -19.44 12.47
N ALA A 151 4.68 -19.47 12.75
CA ALA A 151 4.13 -19.21 14.08
C ALA A 151 3.25 -20.40 14.46
N CYS A 152 3.65 -21.14 15.49
CA CYS A 152 2.97 -22.36 15.94
C CYS A 152 3.13 -22.55 17.44
N SER A 153 2.45 -23.55 18.00
CA SER A 153 2.69 -23.95 19.38
C SER A 153 4.10 -24.52 19.57
N PRO A 154 4.71 -24.40 20.76
CA PRO A 154 6.04 -24.98 21.01
C PRO A 154 6.13 -26.49 20.73
N LYS A 155 5.01 -27.22 20.84
CA LYS A 155 4.95 -28.65 20.56
C LYS A 155 4.98 -28.97 19.06
N ALA A 156 4.53 -28.04 18.22
CA ALA A 156 4.52 -28.23 16.76
C ALA A 156 5.85 -27.77 16.13
N LEU A 157 6.67 -27.02 16.87
CA LEU A 157 8.00 -26.59 16.44
C LEU A 157 9.02 -27.71 16.73
N THR A 158 8.79 -28.90 16.27
CA THR A 158 9.78 -29.98 16.35
C THR A 158 10.83 -29.78 15.29
N ASP A 159 12.10 -29.86 15.66
CA ASP A 159 13.39 -30.01 14.95
C ASP A 159 13.42 -29.99 13.40
N LYS A 160 12.52 -29.26 12.76
CA LYS A 160 12.51 -29.11 11.32
C LYS A 160 13.48 -28.02 10.90
N THR A 161 14.69 -28.43 10.56
CA THR A 161 15.58 -27.63 9.73
C THR A 161 15.04 -27.62 8.32
N PHE A 162 14.58 -26.47 7.87
CA PHE A 162 14.29 -26.27 6.45
C PHE A 162 15.64 -26.17 5.73
N GLU A 163 16.04 -27.24 5.06
CA GLU A 163 17.22 -27.23 4.19
C GLU A 163 16.87 -26.50 2.88
N PHE A 164 17.42 -25.33 2.73
CA PHE A 164 17.31 -24.56 1.51
C PHE A 164 18.73 -24.17 1.03
N GLU A 165 18.99 -24.42 -0.24
CA GLU A 165 20.19 -23.92 -0.87
C GLU A 165 20.21 -22.39 -0.80
N ASN A 166 21.27 -21.83 -0.23
CA ASN A 166 21.49 -20.37 -0.21
C ASN A 166 21.79 -19.94 -1.64
N ILE A 167 20.78 -19.45 -2.34
CA ILE A 167 20.95 -18.86 -3.67
C ILE A 167 21.22 -17.37 -3.48
N GLU A 168 22.45 -16.95 -3.69
CA GLU A 168 22.77 -15.53 -3.84
C GLU A 168 22.22 -15.05 -5.19
N SER A 169 21.09 -14.36 -5.17
CA SER A 169 20.60 -13.70 -6.37
C SER A 169 20.95 -12.21 -6.32
N LYS A 170 21.77 -11.78 -7.27
CA LYS A 170 21.92 -10.36 -7.62
C LYS A 170 20.74 -9.99 -8.51
N CYS A 171 19.72 -9.37 -7.95
CA CYS A 171 18.64 -8.78 -8.76
C CYS A 171 19.07 -7.37 -9.15
N GLU A 172 19.41 -7.17 -10.42
CA GLU A 172 19.53 -5.83 -10.98
C GLU A 172 18.11 -5.28 -11.19
N GLN A 173 17.73 -4.33 -10.35
CA GLN A 173 16.46 -3.63 -10.48
C GLN A 173 16.70 -2.36 -11.29
N SER A 174 15.98 -2.19 -12.39
CA SER A 174 15.92 -0.91 -13.07
C SER A 174 15.09 0.06 -12.24
N LEU A 175 15.68 1.22 -11.93
CA LEU A 175 14.96 2.33 -11.29
C LEU A 175 13.83 2.81 -12.20
N ILE A 176 12.61 2.80 -11.67
CA ILE A 176 11.49 3.46 -12.34
C ILE A 176 11.63 4.95 -12.04
N VAL A 177 11.85 5.73 -13.08
CA VAL A 177 11.92 7.19 -12.95
C VAL A 177 10.50 7.71 -12.75
N PRO A 178 10.21 8.45 -11.68
CA PRO A 178 8.92 9.07 -11.48
C PRO A 178 8.60 10.04 -12.62
N SER A 179 7.38 9.98 -13.16
CA SER A 179 6.88 10.99 -14.10
C SER A 179 6.16 12.09 -13.32
N ASN A 180 6.50 13.34 -13.57
CA ASN A 180 5.94 14.50 -12.85
C ASN A 180 4.61 14.93 -13.49
N GLU A 181 3.64 14.03 -13.58
CA GLU A 181 2.36 14.27 -14.21
C GLU A 181 1.24 14.36 -13.18
N GLN A 182 0.42 15.41 -13.28
CA GLN A 182 -0.87 15.45 -12.61
C GLN A 182 -1.85 14.59 -13.41
N VAL A 183 -2.48 13.61 -12.76
CA VAL A 183 -3.26 12.60 -13.47
C VAL A 183 -4.71 12.60 -13.02
N ALA A 184 -5.62 12.74 -14.00
CA ALA A 184 -7.05 12.54 -13.82
C ALA A 184 -7.48 11.20 -14.43
N TRP A 185 -7.98 10.30 -13.60
CA TRP A 185 -8.52 9.01 -14.02
C TRP A 185 -10.03 9.09 -14.16
N ILE A 186 -10.54 8.91 -15.37
CA ILE A 186 -11.97 8.87 -15.64
C ILE A 186 -12.48 7.43 -15.55
N THR A 187 -13.48 7.22 -14.73
CA THR A 187 -14.06 5.91 -14.43
C THR A 187 -15.58 5.95 -14.50
N GLY A 188 -16.23 4.82 -14.29
CA GLY A 188 -17.70 4.74 -14.16
C GLY A 188 -18.25 5.23 -12.81
N SER A 189 -17.44 5.86 -11.95
CA SER A 189 -17.86 6.37 -10.65
C SER A 189 -18.79 7.57 -10.79
N GLN A 190 -19.76 7.71 -9.88
CA GLN A 190 -20.61 8.90 -9.77
C GLN A 190 -20.07 9.94 -8.77
N VAL A 191 -18.93 9.68 -8.18
CA VAL A 191 -18.27 10.51 -7.16
C VAL A 191 -16.80 10.65 -7.48
N CYS A 192 -16.15 11.65 -6.86
CA CYS A 192 -14.72 11.85 -6.96
C CYS A 192 -13.98 11.23 -5.77
N TYR A 193 -12.68 10.99 -6.00
CA TYR A 193 -11.68 10.69 -5.00
C TYR A 193 -10.49 11.59 -5.31
N CYS A 194 -10.31 12.64 -4.51
CA CYS A 194 -9.23 13.59 -4.68
C CYS A 194 -8.08 13.21 -3.77
N ALA A 195 -6.86 13.36 -4.25
CA ALA A 195 -5.66 13.20 -3.44
C ALA A 195 -4.58 14.21 -3.83
N GLU A 196 -3.86 14.68 -2.82
CA GLU A 196 -2.68 15.53 -2.96
C GLU A 196 -1.56 14.96 -2.11
N ALA A 197 -0.38 14.79 -2.69
CA ALA A 197 0.76 14.15 -2.06
C ALA A 197 1.98 15.07 -2.06
N PHE A 198 2.66 15.13 -0.93
CA PHE A 198 3.88 15.87 -0.68
C PHE A 198 5.01 14.92 -0.36
N GLN A 199 6.25 15.32 -0.67
CA GLN A 199 7.42 14.58 -0.22
C GLN A 199 7.50 14.66 1.30
N GLY A 200 7.39 13.51 1.93
CA GLY A 200 7.59 13.33 3.38
C GLY A 200 9.01 12.85 3.69
N VAL A 201 9.16 12.22 4.84
CA VAL A 201 10.45 11.78 5.37
C VAL A 201 10.42 10.31 5.80
N SER A 202 11.59 9.70 5.92
CA SER A 202 11.74 8.34 6.42
C SER A 202 11.37 8.25 7.90
N ARG A 203 11.10 7.06 8.36
CA ARG A 203 10.80 6.78 9.78
C ARG A 203 11.93 7.21 10.74
N GLU A 204 13.16 7.23 10.25
CA GLU A 204 14.36 7.58 11.04
C GLU A 204 14.52 9.09 11.20
N ASP A 205 13.90 9.86 10.32
CA ASP A 205 13.95 11.32 10.37
C ASP A 205 13.31 11.85 11.66
N PRO A 206 13.91 12.83 12.33
CA PRO A 206 13.37 13.43 13.54
C PRO A 206 11.98 14.05 13.36
N ASP A 207 11.60 14.44 12.14
CA ASP A 207 10.32 15.08 11.84
C ASP A 207 9.18 14.06 11.57
N ALA A 208 9.48 12.77 11.37
CA ALA A 208 8.48 11.74 11.08
C ALA A 208 7.37 11.62 12.14
N PRO A 209 7.66 11.68 13.47
CA PRO A 209 6.63 11.66 14.49
C PRO A 209 5.69 12.86 14.40
N ALA A 210 6.24 14.07 14.25
CA ALA A 210 5.46 15.31 14.16
C ALA A 210 4.55 15.30 12.92
N LEU A 211 5.02 14.82 11.77
CA LEU A 211 4.19 14.64 10.56
C LEU A 211 3.06 13.64 10.78
N SER A 212 3.29 12.56 11.55
CA SER A 212 2.25 11.58 11.86
C SER A 212 1.16 12.16 12.77
N VAL A 213 1.56 12.97 13.77
CA VAL A 213 0.63 13.69 14.64
C VAL A 213 -0.13 14.76 13.84
N LEU A 214 0.57 15.55 13.02
CA LEU A 214 -0.02 16.59 12.16
C LEU A 214 -1.10 15.99 11.22
N ALA A 215 -0.85 14.83 10.62
CA ALA A 215 -1.84 14.17 9.78
C ALA A 215 -3.15 13.89 10.53
N THR A 216 -3.06 13.47 11.79
CA THR A 216 -4.22 13.21 12.65
C THR A 216 -4.91 14.51 13.06
N VAL A 217 -4.15 15.56 13.40
CA VAL A 217 -4.68 16.90 13.72
C VAL A 217 -5.45 17.47 12.52
N LEU A 218 -4.85 17.45 11.34
CA LEU A 218 -5.50 17.95 10.11
C LEU A 218 -6.77 17.19 9.77
N ARG A 219 -6.74 15.88 9.93
CA ARG A 219 -7.91 15.03 9.68
C ARG A 219 -9.08 15.39 10.57
N ASN A 220 -8.88 15.45 11.89
CA ASN A 220 -9.93 15.60 12.87
C ASN A 220 -10.30 17.07 13.12
N GLY A 221 -9.31 17.96 13.14
CA GLY A 221 -9.50 19.38 13.48
C GLY A 221 -10.05 20.22 12.32
N PHE A 222 -9.78 19.84 11.07
CA PHE A 222 -10.19 20.65 9.92
C PHE A 222 -10.89 19.87 8.81
N LEU A 223 -10.24 18.85 8.25
CA LEU A 223 -10.69 18.19 7.02
C LEU A 223 -12.04 17.50 7.17
N HIS A 224 -12.30 16.89 8.32
CA HIS A 224 -13.57 16.24 8.60
C HIS A 224 -14.74 17.24 8.49
N THR A 225 -14.63 18.38 9.12
CA THR A 225 -15.68 19.42 9.09
C THR A 225 -15.78 20.08 7.70
N ALA A 226 -14.65 20.44 7.08
CA ALA A 226 -14.67 21.16 5.81
C ALA A 226 -15.18 20.30 4.64
N ILE A 227 -14.70 19.06 4.54
CA ILE A 227 -14.93 18.22 3.36
C ILE A 227 -16.10 17.26 3.57
N ARG A 228 -16.26 16.68 4.78
CA ARG A 228 -17.35 15.75 5.05
C ARG A 228 -18.63 16.48 5.45
N GLU A 229 -18.61 17.27 6.54
CA GLU A 229 -19.83 17.87 7.08
C GLU A 229 -20.38 18.98 6.19
N LYS A 230 -19.52 19.90 5.74
CA LYS A 230 -19.90 21.03 4.87
C LYS A 230 -19.81 20.68 3.38
N GLY A 231 -18.83 19.86 3.00
CA GLY A 231 -18.57 19.49 1.61
C GLY A 231 -19.47 18.37 1.08
N GLY A 232 -19.99 17.50 1.97
CA GLY A 232 -20.86 16.38 1.60
C GLY A 232 -20.13 15.11 1.17
N ALA A 233 -18.82 15.06 1.29
CA ALA A 233 -18.04 13.83 1.06
C ALA A 233 -18.34 12.80 2.16
N TYR A 234 -18.19 11.51 1.85
CA TYR A 234 -18.34 10.46 2.85
C TYR A 234 -17.17 10.45 3.86
N GLY A 235 -15.99 10.88 3.45
CA GLY A 235 -14.84 11.01 4.32
C GLY A 235 -13.73 11.85 3.70
N ALA A 236 -12.83 12.31 4.56
CA ALA A 236 -11.60 12.99 4.17
C ALA A 236 -10.52 12.80 5.24
N GLY A 237 -9.28 13.04 4.90
CA GLY A 237 -8.21 12.98 5.87
C GLY A 237 -6.85 13.29 5.31
N ALA A 238 -5.88 13.19 6.21
CA ALA A 238 -4.46 13.22 5.88
C ALA A 238 -3.77 11.97 6.47
N SER A 239 -2.65 11.58 5.89
CA SER A 239 -1.83 10.46 6.35
C SER A 239 -0.36 10.73 6.08
N ASN A 240 0.50 10.41 7.05
CA ASN A 240 1.94 10.34 6.87
C ASN A 240 2.35 8.87 6.70
N ASP A 241 3.01 8.57 5.59
CA ASP A 241 3.46 7.22 5.25
C ASP A 241 4.99 7.20 5.22
N THR A 242 5.58 6.70 6.29
CA THR A 242 7.04 6.62 6.47
C THR A 242 7.69 5.47 5.68
N VAL A 243 6.91 4.60 5.05
CA VAL A 243 7.43 3.55 4.15
C VAL A 243 7.64 4.12 2.75
N THR A 244 6.67 4.88 2.26
CA THR A 244 6.75 5.55 0.97
C THR A 244 7.33 6.96 1.06
N ASN A 245 7.60 7.47 2.28
CA ASN A 245 8.04 8.83 2.59
C ASN A 245 7.19 9.89 1.93
N THR A 246 5.90 9.80 2.14
CA THR A 246 4.93 10.70 1.55
C THR A 246 3.92 11.16 2.57
N PHE A 247 3.58 12.46 2.52
CA PHE A 247 2.44 13.00 3.24
C PHE A 247 1.29 13.19 2.24
N LYS A 248 0.10 12.70 2.57
CA LYS A 248 -1.02 12.63 1.62
C LYS A 248 -2.28 13.20 2.25
N PHE A 249 -2.99 14.05 1.48
CA PHE A 249 -4.39 14.38 1.70
C PHE A 249 -5.27 13.56 0.80
N PHE A 250 -6.49 13.28 1.24
CA PHE A 250 -7.48 12.54 0.44
C PHE A 250 -8.93 12.91 0.79
N SER A 251 -9.82 12.74 -0.21
CA SER A 251 -11.26 12.67 -0.01
C SER A 251 -11.81 11.32 -0.47
N TYR A 252 -12.93 10.90 0.11
CA TYR A 252 -13.57 9.63 -0.16
C TYR A 252 -15.04 9.82 -0.50
N ARG A 253 -15.45 9.35 -1.68
CA ARG A 253 -16.80 9.52 -2.24
C ARG A 253 -17.25 10.96 -2.14
N ASP A 254 -16.54 11.81 -2.81
CA ASP A 254 -16.65 13.25 -2.76
C ASP A 254 -17.53 13.75 -3.93
N PRO A 255 -18.57 14.57 -3.68
CA PRO A 255 -19.33 15.20 -4.73
C PRO A 255 -18.64 16.42 -5.34
N LYS A 256 -17.52 16.87 -4.76
CA LYS A 256 -16.79 18.08 -5.17
C LYS A 256 -15.34 17.72 -5.54
N CYS A 257 -14.77 18.44 -6.48
CA CYS A 257 -13.38 18.24 -6.89
C CYS A 257 -12.50 19.46 -6.56
N SER A 258 -12.75 20.62 -7.20
CA SER A 258 -11.91 21.82 -7.03
C SER A 258 -11.95 22.39 -5.61
N GLU A 259 -13.13 22.41 -5.01
CA GLU A 259 -13.32 22.90 -3.63
C GLU A 259 -12.57 22.04 -2.62
N THR A 260 -12.44 20.74 -2.90
CA THR A 260 -11.68 19.83 -2.04
C THR A 260 -10.19 20.15 -2.03
N PHE A 261 -9.60 20.47 -3.17
CA PHE A 261 -8.19 20.93 -3.21
C PHE A 261 -8.01 22.31 -2.54
N THR A 262 -9.02 23.17 -2.62
CA THR A 262 -9.03 24.42 -1.85
C THR A 262 -9.04 24.13 -0.35
N ALA A 263 -9.89 23.21 0.11
CA ALA A 263 -9.93 22.79 1.51
C ALA A 263 -8.61 22.15 1.99
N PHE A 264 -7.88 21.43 1.14
CA PHE A 264 -6.54 20.92 1.50
C PHE A 264 -5.56 22.07 1.76
N LYS A 265 -5.55 23.11 0.92
CA LYS A 265 -4.72 24.30 1.13
C LYS A 265 -5.14 25.06 2.39
N GLU A 266 -6.43 25.25 2.60
CA GLU A 266 -6.96 25.89 3.81
C GLU A 266 -6.59 25.11 5.08
N ALA A 267 -6.57 23.77 5.03
CA ALA A 267 -6.12 22.93 6.14
C ALA A 267 -4.65 23.17 6.49
N ILE A 268 -3.79 23.35 5.50
CA ILE A 268 -2.38 23.70 5.71
C ILE A 268 -2.26 25.06 6.38
N GLU A 269 -2.96 26.08 5.90
CA GLU A 269 -2.94 27.42 6.52
C GLU A 269 -3.52 27.39 7.94
N TRP A 270 -4.62 26.67 8.16
CA TRP A 270 -5.20 26.48 9.48
C TRP A 270 -4.21 25.85 10.46
N SER A 271 -3.39 24.91 10.03
CA SER A 271 -2.41 24.23 10.89
C SER A 271 -1.30 25.15 11.40
N LYS A 272 -1.07 26.29 10.78
CA LYS A 272 -0.03 27.24 11.19
C LYS A 272 -0.44 28.12 12.38
N THR A 273 -1.75 28.31 12.59
CA THR A 273 -2.24 29.32 13.55
C THR A 273 -3.35 28.86 14.48
N SER A 274 -3.98 27.70 14.19
CA SER A 274 -5.26 27.36 14.82
C SER A 274 -5.28 26.01 15.54
N ILE A 275 -4.13 25.34 15.66
CA ILE A 275 -4.01 24.10 16.43
C ILE A 275 -4.11 24.44 17.93
N SER A 276 -5.03 23.78 18.65
CA SER A 276 -5.16 23.88 20.10
C SER A 276 -4.48 22.70 20.81
N GLU A 277 -4.22 22.87 22.11
CA GLU A 277 -3.70 21.78 22.96
C GLU A 277 -4.61 20.56 22.91
N GLN A 278 -5.92 20.74 22.89
CA GLN A 278 -6.86 19.64 22.76
C GLN A 278 -6.67 18.86 21.44
N HIS A 279 -6.48 19.56 20.30
CA HIS A 279 -6.20 18.92 19.02
C HIS A 279 -4.91 18.10 19.08
N LEU A 280 -3.89 18.62 19.74
CA LEU A 280 -2.61 17.93 19.92
C LEU A 280 -2.75 16.67 20.76
N GLU A 281 -3.37 16.78 21.95
CA GLU A 281 -3.58 15.64 22.87
C GLU A 281 -4.39 14.51 22.22
N GLU A 282 -5.51 14.84 21.58
CA GLU A 282 -6.34 13.86 20.85
C GLU A 282 -5.56 13.17 19.74
N ALA A 283 -4.73 13.93 19.00
CA ALA A 283 -3.93 13.38 17.92
C ALA A 283 -2.80 12.48 18.43
N ILE A 284 -2.09 12.87 19.49
CA ILE A 284 -1.07 12.04 20.14
C ILE A 284 -1.69 10.73 20.60
N LEU A 285 -2.83 10.78 21.31
CA LEU A 285 -3.55 9.58 21.76
C LEU A 285 -3.95 8.68 20.57
N GLY A 286 -4.41 9.27 19.47
CA GLY A 286 -4.78 8.54 18.26
C GLY A 286 -3.59 7.82 17.62
N VAL A 287 -2.46 8.50 17.49
CA VAL A 287 -1.22 7.93 16.93
C VAL A 287 -0.66 6.85 17.84
N VAL A 288 -0.55 7.12 19.15
CA VAL A 288 -0.07 6.13 20.14
C VAL A 288 -0.96 4.90 20.17
N SER A 289 -2.28 5.06 20.15
CA SER A 289 -3.23 3.95 20.09
C SER A 289 -3.04 3.08 18.86
N SER A 290 -2.65 3.66 17.73
CA SER A 290 -2.35 2.92 16.51
C SER A 290 -1.03 2.14 16.59
N ILE A 291 -0.03 2.71 17.27
CA ILE A 291 1.30 2.08 17.50
C ILE A 291 1.16 0.93 18.52
N ASP A 292 0.46 1.18 19.61
CA ASP A 292 0.32 0.27 20.76
C ASP A 292 -0.88 -0.69 20.60
N LYS A 293 -1.49 -0.75 19.40
CA LYS A 293 -2.64 -1.60 19.16
C LYS A 293 -2.34 -3.06 19.52
N PRO A 294 -3.08 -3.67 20.47
CA PRO A 294 -2.90 -5.07 20.81
C PRO A 294 -3.09 -5.99 19.61
N LEU A 295 -2.16 -6.89 19.41
CA LEU A 295 -2.21 -7.91 18.37
C LEU A 295 -2.33 -9.29 19.02
N SER A 296 -2.80 -10.27 18.24
CA SER A 296 -2.67 -11.67 18.65
C SER A 296 -1.19 -12.08 18.67
N PRO A 297 -0.77 -13.12 19.40
CA PRO A 297 0.62 -13.58 19.40
C PRO A 297 1.20 -13.81 18.01
N VAL A 298 0.40 -14.38 17.09
CA VAL A 298 0.78 -14.56 15.67
C VAL A 298 0.91 -13.20 14.96
N GLY A 299 0.02 -12.26 15.29
CA GLY A 299 0.07 -10.90 14.74
C GLY A 299 1.32 -10.15 15.16
N GLU A 300 1.72 -10.24 16.43
CA GLU A 300 2.95 -9.65 16.94
C GLU A 300 4.19 -10.25 16.30
N ALA A 301 4.28 -11.58 16.27
CA ALA A 301 5.39 -12.28 15.62
C ALA A 301 5.52 -11.92 14.11
N LYS A 302 4.39 -11.82 13.41
CA LYS A 302 4.37 -11.41 12.00
C LYS A 302 4.79 -9.96 11.81
N ASN A 303 4.40 -9.09 12.73
CA ASN A 303 4.77 -7.69 12.72
C ASN A 303 6.28 -7.53 12.94
N ASP A 304 6.85 -8.23 13.91
CA ASP A 304 8.30 -8.27 14.15
C ASP A 304 9.07 -8.85 12.97
N PHE A 305 8.57 -9.89 12.33
CA PHE A 305 9.16 -10.42 11.10
C PHE A 305 9.20 -9.37 9.98
N ASN A 306 8.11 -8.62 9.77
CA ASN A 306 8.08 -7.55 8.77
C ASN A 306 9.06 -6.41 9.12
N PHE A 307 9.14 -6.00 10.38
CA PHE A 307 10.12 -5.01 10.81
C PHE A 307 11.57 -5.47 10.58
N ASN A 308 11.86 -6.76 10.83
CA ASN A 308 13.17 -7.33 10.53
C ASN A 308 13.48 -7.34 9.02
N LEU A 309 12.48 -7.54 8.16
CA LEU A 309 12.66 -7.42 6.70
C LEU A 309 13.02 -5.98 6.28
N GLU A 310 12.53 -4.99 7.01
CA GLU A 310 12.76 -3.56 6.78
C GLU A 310 13.95 -3.02 7.59
N ASN A 311 14.69 -3.87 8.30
CA ASN A 311 15.79 -3.50 9.21
C ASN A 311 15.38 -2.51 10.31
N ILE A 312 14.13 -2.56 10.77
CA ILE A 312 13.61 -1.71 11.83
C ILE A 312 13.75 -2.39 13.18
N SER A 313 14.61 -1.86 14.02
CA SER A 313 14.86 -2.37 15.38
C SER A 313 13.74 -1.99 16.37
N THR A 314 13.61 -2.77 17.45
CA THR A 314 12.73 -2.43 18.57
C THR A 314 13.08 -1.07 19.18
N LYS A 315 14.37 -0.72 19.25
CA LYS A 315 14.83 0.57 19.73
C LYS A 315 14.27 1.73 18.91
N GLN A 316 14.37 1.66 17.59
CA GLN A 316 13.82 2.68 16.68
C GLN A 316 12.30 2.81 16.84
N ARG A 317 11.58 1.72 17.02
CA ARG A 317 10.12 1.74 17.29
C ARG A 317 9.78 2.47 18.60
N LEU A 318 10.52 2.19 19.66
CA LEU A 318 10.33 2.84 20.96
C LEU A 318 10.70 4.33 20.90
N GLU A 319 11.78 4.68 20.22
CA GLU A 319 12.18 6.08 20.00
C GLU A 319 11.12 6.85 19.21
N MET A 320 10.56 6.27 18.14
CA MET A 320 9.47 6.87 17.37
C MET A 320 8.25 7.14 18.27
N ARG A 321 7.85 6.14 19.06
CA ARG A 321 6.74 6.27 20.01
C ARG A 321 6.98 7.39 21.03
N GLN A 322 8.18 7.46 21.62
CA GLN A 322 8.52 8.49 22.60
C GLN A 322 8.51 9.90 22.01
N ARG A 323 8.99 10.04 20.77
CA ARG A 323 8.94 11.33 20.04
C ARG A 323 7.50 11.75 19.72
N VAL A 324 6.60 10.81 19.41
CA VAL A 324 5.18 11.11 19.23
C VAL A 324 4.58 11.67 20.53
N ILE A 325 4.89 11.05 21.68
CA ILE A 325 4.38 11.51 22.98
C ILE A 325 4.91 12.93 23.33
N ASN A 326 6.12 13.22 22.97
CA ASN A 326 6.78 14.50 23.28
C ASN A 326 6.54 15.59 22.22
N CYS A 327 5.69 15.36 21.24
CA CYS A 327 5.40 16.30 20.17
C CYS A 327 4.69 17.55 20.70
N SER A 328 5.10 18.73 20.24
CA SER A 328 4.53 20.03 20.60
C SER A 328 3.78 20.67 19.42
N ILE A 329 2.98 21.70 19.70
CA ILE A 329 2.33 22.52 18.65
C ILE A 329 3.38 23.17 17.75
N ASP A 330 4.47 23.68 18.32
CA ASP A 330 5.56 24.30 17.55
C ASP A 330 6.19 23.29 16.56
N ASP A 331 6.32 22.02 16.95
CA ASP A 331 6.77 20.98 16.03
C ASP A 331 5.79 20.78 14.87
N LEU A 332 4.48 20.80 15.13
CA LEU A 332 3.46 20.65 14.10
C LEU A 332 3.48 21.81 13.11
N VAL A 333 3.56 23.05 13.62
CA VAL A 333 3.68 24.26 12.79
C VAL A 333 4.93 24.18 11.93
N ARG A 334 6.09 23.89 12.55
CA ARG A 334 7.37 23.78 11.87
C ARG A 334 7.36 22.75 10.74
N VAL A 335 6.84 21.55 10.97
CA VAL A 335 6.79 20.52 9.92
C VAL A 335 5.76 20.84 8.85
N SER A 336 4.64 21.49 9.19
CA SER A 336 3.68 21.98 8.22
C SER A 336 4.31 22.99 7.25
N GLU A 337 5.02 23.98 7.77
CA GLU A 337 5.73 24.99 6.96
C GLU A 337 6.86 24.38 6.13
N LYS A 338 7.61 23.43 6.70
CA LYS A 338 8.77 22.81 6.04
C LYS A 338 8.38 21.89 4.88
N TYR A 339 7.31 21.11 5.03
CA TYR A 339 6.99 20.02 4.10
C TYR A 339 5.75 20.25 3.26
N LEU A 340 4.72 20.97 3.76
CA LEU A 340 3.43 21.12 3.07
C LEU A 340 3.29 22.40 2.25
N THR A 341 4.32 23.24 2.19
CA THR A 341 4.36 24.45 1.36
C THR A 341 5.14 24.28 0.04
N LYS A 342 5.68 23.10 -0.18
CA LYS A 342 6.45 22.73 -1.37
C LYS A 342 5.54 22.24 -2.49
N ASP A 343 6.14 21.98 -3.65
CA ASP A 343 5.44 21.39 -4.78
C ASP A 343 4.77 20.09 -4.36
N SER A 344 3.51 19.94 -4.73
CA SER A 344 2.69 18.77 -4.48
C SER A 344 2.24 18.14 -5.80
N ASN A 345 1.97 16.84 -5.75
CA ASN A 345 1.35 16.15 -6.87
C ASN A 345 -0.11 15.84 -6.55
N LYS A 346 -0.95 16.05 -7.55
CA LYS A 346 -2.39 15.82 -7.42
C LYS A 346 -2.84 14.67 -8.29
N SER A 347 -3.79 13.91 -7.80
CA SER A 347 -4.48 12.89 -8.58
C SER A 347 -5.96 12.89 -8.25
N ILE A 348 -6.77 12.65 -9.26
CA ILE A 348 -8.22 12.51 -9.14
C ILE A 348 -8.66 11.21 -9.81
N LEU A 349 -9.53 10.50 -9.13
CA LEU A 349 -10.33 9.45 -9.70
C LEU A 349 -11.79 9.95 -9.72
N ALA A 350 -12.37 10.12 -10.91
CA ALA A 350 -13.69 10.75 -11.04
C ALA A 350 -14.51 10.11 -12.18
N GLY A 351 -15.81 10.34 -12.17
CA GLY A 351 -16.68 9.93 -13.24
C GLY A 351 -16.69 10.91 -14.43
N GLU A 352 -17.23 10.48 -15.57
CA GLU A 352 -17.36 11.30 -16.79
C GLU A 352 -18.05 12.66 -16.54
N ALA A 353 -18.99 12.73 -15.60
CA ALA A 353 -19.70 13.97 -15.27
C ALA A 353 -18.76 15.09 -14.77
N TYR A 354 -17.59 14.73 -14.24
CA TYR A 354 -16.63 15.68 -13.68
C TYR A 354 -15.55 16.11 -14.68
N LYS A 355 -15.55 15.56 -15.89
CA LYS A 355 -14.49 15.79 -16.90
C LYS A 355 -14.23 17.27 -17.20
N LEU A 356 -15.29 18.07 -17.28
CA LEU A 356 -15.17 19.52 -17.49
C LEU A 356 -14.58 20.27 -16.30
N SER A 357 -14.87 19.82 -15.07
CA SER A 357 -14.33 20.42 -13.86
C SER A 357 -12.84 20.18 -13.68
N LEU A 358 -12.29 19.16 -14.36
CA LEU A 358 -10.87 18.77 -14.23
C LEU A 358 -9.93 19.65 -15.08
N ILE A 359 -10.45 20.45 -16.00
CA ILE A 359 -9.65 21.34 -16.87
C ILE A 359 -9.03 22.49 -16.05
N HIS A 360 -9.53 22.77 -14.85
CA HIS A 360 -9.13 23.90 -13.99
C HIS A 360 -8.35 23.47 -12.72
N ILE A 361 -7.98 22.20 -12.59
CA ILE A 361 -7.24 21.65 -11.44
C ILE A 361 -5.80 21.33 -11.83
#